data_e66c75131ad7fba22c63a97f13ee58cf
#
_entry.id   e66c75131ad7fba22c63a97f13ee58cf
#
_cell.length_a   1.000
_cell.length_b   1.000
_cell.length_c   1.000
_cell.angle_alpha   90.00
_cell.angle_beta   90.00
_cell.angle_gamma   90.00
#
_symmetry.space_group_name_H-M   'P 1'
#
loop_
_entity.id
_entity.type
_entity.pdbx_description
1 polymer ?
#
loop_
_entity_poly.entity_id
_entity_poly.type
_entity_poly.pdbx_seq_one_letter_code
_entity_poly.pdbx_strand_id
1 'polypeptide(L)'
;MSTGLPTNVISSFDAQVKQAYQASGTVRRTVRVKSGVVGSTHRFPKIGKGQATPRVPQTDVVPMGIAHTSATATLTDWNAAEYTDIFNQAKVNYSEQAQLASIIANATGRREDQLIIDAMDAAGTSLTVATSIGGANTNYNTTKAREAKKLLDAKNVPSGERYYLGHTNNLHGLLGDTTATSSDFNTIHALVNGQIDTWMGFKHIWIGDYDEGGLALSGAVRKNFAYHGGGMGAVGLAVGIDHRTEVNYIPEKTSWLANGLFSAGAAIIDAEGLVELDCTES
;
A
#
# COMPACT_ATOMS: atom_id res chain seq x y z
N MET A 1 43.06 14.40 -50.65
CA MET A 1 41.65 14.45 -50.24
C MET A 1 41.59 14.15 -48.76
N SER A 2 41.23 15.16 -47.97
CA SER A 2 41.10 15.01 -46.51
C SER A 2 39.74 14.33 -46.24
N THR A 3 39.77 13.11 -45.73
CA THR A 3 38.58 12.37 -45.29
C THR A 3 38.34 12.48 -43.77
N GLY A 4 38.82 13.60 -43.17
CA GLY A 4 38.51 13.91 -41.82
C GLY A 4 37.08 14.43 -41.71
N LEU A 5 36.15 13.61 -41.23
CA LEU A 5 34.87 14.10 -40.75
C LEU A 5 35.12 15.18 -39.67
N PRO A 6 34.50 16.36 -39.80
CA PRO A 6 34.68 17.40 -38.82
C PRO A 6 34.23 16.89 -37.44
N THR A 7 35.03 17.22 -36.44
CA THR A 7 34.76 16.90 -35.01
C THR A 7 33.47 17.54 -34.46
N ASN A 8 32.66 18.14 -35.29
CA ASN A 8 31.35 18.74 -34.96
C ASN A 8 30.18 17.78 -35.18
N VAL A 9 30.36 16.49 -34.88
CA VAL A 9 29.21 15.61 -34.76
C VAL A 9 28.55 15.91 -33.41
N ILE A 10 27.58 16.82 -33.45
CA ILE A 10 26.70 17.05 -32.30
C ILE A 10 25.85 15.78 -32.16
N SER A 11 25.99 15.08 -31.04
CA SER A 11 25.08 14.01 -30.70
C SER A 11 23.68 14.61 -30.57
N SER A 12 22.76 14.18 -31.42
CA SER A 12 21.33 14.53 -31.23
C SER A 12 20.76 13.65 -30.12
N PHE A 13 20.16 14.29 -29.12
CA PHE A 13 19.41 13.58 -28.07
C PHE A 13 17.97 13.36 -28.55
N ASP A 14 17.42 12.19 -28.23
CA ASP A 14 16.01 11.94 -28.44
C ASP A 14 15.17 12.87 -27.53
N ALA A 15 14.08 13.39 -28.06
CA ALA A 15 13.13 14.17 -27.30
C ALA A 15 12.27 13.30 -26.36
N GLN A 16 12.24 11.99 -26.60
CA GLN A 16 11.54 11.02 -25.77
C GLN A 16 12.49 10.41 -24.75
N VAL A 17 12.33 10.78 -23.49
CA VAL A 17 13.09 10.22 -22.36
C VAL A 17 12.30 9.08 -21.75
N LYS A 18 12.91 7.90 -21.71
CA LYS A 18 12.36 6.77 -20.97
C LYS A 18 12.77 6.88 -19.50
N GLN A 19 11.80 7.10 -18.62
CA GLN A 19 12.00 6.93 -17.19
C GLN A 19 12.21 5.46 -16.84
N ALA A 20 12.99 5.18 -15.80
CA ALA A 20 13.05 3.84 -15.22
C ALA A 20 11.65 3.41 -14.76
N TYR A 21 11.34 2.12 -14.88
CA TYR A 21 10.08 1.60 -14.35
C TYR A 21 10.04 1.79 -12.84
N GLN A 22 8.97 2.38 -12.33
CA GLN A 22 8.75 2.62 -10.92
C GLN A 22 7.27 2.47 -10.58
N ALA A 23 6.98 1.98 -9.38
CA ALA A 23 5.62 1.90 -8.90
C ALA A 23 5.11 3.28 -8.46
N SER A 24 3.80 3.47 -8.56
CA SER A 24 3.07 4.56 -7.91
C SER A 24 2.31 4.04 -6.71
N GLY A 25 1.95 4.91 -5.76
CA GLY A 25 1.14 4.52 -4.59
C GLY A 25 -0.24 3.98 -4.98
N THR A 26 -0.66 2.89 -4.36
CA THR A 26 -1.92 2.18 -4.66
C THR A 26 -2.77 1.88 -3.42
N VAL A 27 -2.15 1.78 -2.24
CA VAL A 27 -2.78 1.30 -1.01
C VAL A 27 -3.67 2.35 -0.34
N ARG A 28 -3.34 3.64 -0.48
CA ARG A 28 -4.10 4.76 0.12
C ARG A 28 -5.62 4.64 -0.08
N ARG A 29 -6.08 4.19 -1.24
CA ARG A 29 -7.50 4.10 -1.59
C ARG A 29 -8.27 3.02 -0.83
N THR A 30 -7.57 2.11 -0.19
CA THR A 30 -8.15 0.93 0.47
C THR A 30 -8.30 1.08 1.96
N VAL A 31 -7.71 2.10 2.55
CA VAL A 31 -7.72 2.38 3.98
C VAL A 31 -8.62 3.57 4.33
N ARG A 32 -8.95 3.73 5.60
CA ARG A 32 -9.69 4.89 6.07
C ARG A 32 -8.79 6.10 6.12
N VAL A 33 -9.00 7.07 5.23
CA VAL A 33 -8.21 8.31 5.16
C VAL A 33 -8.89 9.43 5.93
N LYS A 34 -8.13 10.13 6.78
CA LYS A 34 -8.51 11.39 7.42
C LYS A 34 -7.54 12.48 6.97
N SER A 35 -8.01 13.36 6.08
CA SER A 35 -7.23 14.50 5.58
C SER A 35 -7.43 15.75 6.44
N GLY A 36 -6.49 16.70 6.33
CA GLY A 36 -6.54 18.00 7.01
C GLY A 36 -6.39 17.91 8.54
N VAL A 37 -5.55 16.99 9.00
CA VAL A 37 -5.24 16.85 10.43
C VAL A 37 -4.37 18.01 10.88
N VAL A 38 -4.80 18.71 11.93
CA VAL A 38 -4.05 19.77 12.59
C VAL A 38 -3.37 19.21 13.84
N GLY A 39 -2.05 19.35 13.92
CA GLY A 39 -1.24 18.82 15.01
C GLY A 39 -0.37 17.62 14.60
N SER A 40 0.42 17.10 15.51
CA SER A 40 1.38 16.02 15.28
C SER A 40 0.77 14.62 15.37
N THR A 41 -0.45 14.50 15.88
CA THR A 41 -1.11 13.19 16.08
C THR A 41 -2.60 13.28 15.77
N HIS A 42 -3.16 12.17 15.28
CA HIS A 42 -4.60 11.99 15.11
C HIS A 42 -5.06 10.74 15.84
N ARG A 43 -6.20 10.82 16.52
CA ARG A 43 -6.81 9.68 17.21
C ARG A 43 -8.03 9.19 16.46
N PHE A 44 -8.00 7.92 16.08
CA PHE A 44 -9.14 7.21 15.51
C PHE A 44 -9.95 6.56 16.65
N PRO A 45 -11.17 7.02 16.94
CA PRO A 45 -11.97 6.43 18.00
C PRO A 45 -12.51 5.05 17.58
N LYS A 46 -12.53 4.12 18.54
CA LYS A 46 -13.15 2.79 18.44
C LYS A 46 -14.06 2.57 19.63
N ILE A 47 -15.29 2.15 19.37
CA ILE A 47 -16.27 1.75 20.39
C ILE A 47 -16.29 0.24 20.47
N GLY A 48 -16.23 -0.29 21.68
CA GLY A 48 -16.24 -1.73 21.94
C GLY A 48 -17.57 -2.41 21.65
N LYS A 49 -17.60 -3.73 21.78
CA LYS A 49 -18.78 -4.56 21.60
C LYS A 49 -19.66 -4.48 22.85
N GLY A 50 -20.98 -4.44 22.67
CA GLY A 50 -21.98 -4.53 23.74
C GLY A 50 -22.61 -5.92 23.79
N GLN A 51 -23.10 -6.31 24.98
CA GLN A 51 -23.83 -7.55 25.17
C GLN A 51 -25.19 -7.25 25.82
N ALA A 52 -26.26 -7.82 25.24
CA ALA A 52 -27.60 -7.70 25.80
C ALA A 52 -27.74 -8.59 27.04
N THR A 53 -28.38 -8.05 28.06
CA THR A 53 -28.74 -8.79 29.29
C THR A 53 -30.26 -9.07 29.33
N PRO A 54 -30.68 -10.21 29.87
CA PRO A 54 -32.12 -10.50 30.00
C PRO A 54 -32.77 -9.52 30.98
N ARG A 55 -33.93 -9.00 30.60
CA ARG A 55 -34.71 -8.10 31.46
C ARG A 55 -35.50 -8.92 32.47
N VAL A 56 -35.40 -8.55 33.74
CA VAL A 56 -36.30 -9.02 34.80
C VAL A 56 -37.43 -7.99 35.00
N PRO A 57 -38.70 -8.37 35.06
CA PRO A 57 -39.78 -7.43 35.31
C PRO A 57 -39.59 -6.67 36.61
N GLN A 58 -39.90 -5.38 36.61
CA GLN A 58 -39.82 -4.48 37.78
C GLN A 58 -38.41 -4.24 38.38
N THR A 59 -37.35 -4.51 37.61
CA THR A 59 -35.95 -4.19 37.97
C THR A 59 -35.41 -3.07 37.11
N ASP A 60 -34.41 -2.36 37.64
CA ASP A 60 -33.70 -1.30 36.91
C ASP A 60 -32.95 -1.83 35.72
N VAL A 61 -32.79 -1.01 34.69
CA VAL A 61 -32.00 -1.34 33.50
C VAL A 61 -30.51 -1.36 33.82
N VAL A 62 -29.84 -2.47 33.52
CA VAL A 62 -28.40 -2.63 33.68
C VAL A 62 -27.67 -2.08 32.44
N PRO A 63 -26.83 -1.03 32.58
CA PRO A 63 -26.05 -0.53 31.45
C PRO A 63 -24.99 -1.54 30.99
N MET A 64 -24.72 -1.63 29.68
CA MET A 64 -23.76 -2.56 29.10
C MET A 64 -22.28 -2.24 29.39
N GLY A 65 -21.95 -1.02 29.81
CA GLY A 65 -20.57 -0.64 30.13
C GLY A 65 -19.61 -0.74 28.94
N ILE A 66 -19.97 -0.16 27.79
CA ILE A 66 -19.19 -0.29 26.55
C ILE A 66 -17.85 0.47 26.68
N ALA A 67 -16.74 -0.22 26.36
CA ALA A 67 -15.41 0.38 26.39
C ALA A 67 -15.20 1.30 25.18
N HIS A 68 -14.61 2.47 25.43
CA HIS A 68 -14.17 3.42 24.41
C HIS A 68 -12.64 3.41 24.35
N THR A 69 -12.09 3.15 23.17
CA THR A 69 -10.65 3.15 22.92
C THR A 69 -10.31 4.03 21.71
N SER A 70 -9.04 4.33 21.52
CA SER A 70 -8.59 5.05 20.34
C SER A 70 -7.24 4.55 19.89
N ALA A 71 -7.06 4.45 18.57
CA ALA A 71 -5.77 4.26 17.94
C ALA A 71 -5.17 5.61 17.58
N THR A 72 -3.89 5.83 17.88
CA THR A 72 -3.21 7.10 17.62
C THR A 72 -2.26 6.93 16.42
N ALA A 73 -2.45 7.72 15.38
CA ALA A 73 -1.52 7.88 14.28
C ALA A 73 -0.65 9.12 14.54
N THR A 74 0.68 8.96 14.52
CA THR A 74 1.65 10.06 14.63
C THR A 74 2.04 10.48 13.22
N LEU A 75 1.90 11.77 12.92
CA LEU A 75 2.28 12.32 11.64
C LEU A 75 3.79 12.51 11.57
N THR A 76 4.37 12.13 10.43
CA THR A 76 5.78 12.36 10.10
C THR A 76 5.83 13.13 8.79
N ASP A 77 6.73 14.11 8.74
CA ASP A 77 6.93 14.94 7.56
C ASP A 77 7.95 14.31 6.63
N TRP A 78 7.60 14.23 5.35
CA TRP A 78 8.43 13.64 4.30
C TRP A 78 8.62 14.61 3.16
N ASN A 79 9.83 14.61 2.61
CA ASN A 79 10.14 15.34 1.39
C ASN A 79 10.96 14.49 0.44
N ALA A 80 10.73 14.70 -0.87
CA ALA A 80 11.55 14.19 -1.95
C ALA A 80 11.91 15.37 -2.83
N ALA A 81 13.20 15.65 -2.99
CA ALA A 81 13.66 16.86 -3.69
C ALA A 81 14.86 16.57 -4.57
N GLU A 82 14.89 17.22 -5.76
CA GLU A 82 16.02 17.13 -6.70
C GLU A 82 16.24 18.48 -7.39
N TYR A 83 17.49 18.75 -7.76
CA TYR A 83 17.90 19.97 -8.44
C TYR A 83 18.08 19.76 -9.94
N THR A 84 17.60 20.70 -10.74
CA THR A 84 17.88 20.78 -12.18
C THR A 84 18.71 22.02 -12.46
N ASP A 85 19.91 21.84 -12.98
CA ASP A 85 20.80 22.93 -13.37
C ASP A 85 20.34 23.58 -14.68
N ILE A 86 20.30 24.93 -14.72
CA ILE A 86 19.85 25.68 -15.90
C ILE A 86 20.75 25.41 -17.11
N PHE A 87 22.07 25.30 -16.90
CA PHE A 87 22.99 25.07 -18.01
C PHE A 87 22.87 23.67 -18.58
N ASN A 88 22.55 22.67 -17.74
CA ASN A 88 22.28 21.31 -18.17
C ASN A 88 20.96 21.23 -18.90
N GLN A 89 19.91 21.89 -18.41
CA GLN A 89 18.62 21.97 -19.06
C GLN A 89 18.73 22.55 -20.49
N ALA A 90 19.61 23.55 -20.70
CA ALA A 90 19.84 24.13 -22.02
C ALA A 90 20.55 23.21 -23.01
N LYS A 91 21.18 22.13 -22.54
CA LYS A 91 21.90 21.14 -23.37
C LYS A 91 21.05 19.93 -23.75
N VAL A 92 19.93 19.71 -23.10
CA VAL A 92 19.03 18.58 -23.35
C VAL A 92 17.79 19.04 -24.11
N ASN A 93 17.21 18.15 -24.88
CA ASN A 93 16.05 18.42 -25.77
C ASN A 93 14.71 18.04 -25.16
N TYR A 94 14.65 17.86 -23.83
CA TYR A 94 13.43 17.49 -23.09
C TYR A 94 13.31 18.29 -21.80
N SER A 95 12.08 18.35 -21.24
CA SER A 95 11.84 19.03 -19.96
C SER A 95 12.24 18.12 -18.80
N GLU A 96 13.41 18.32 -18.23
CA GLU A 96 13.88 17.59 -17.06
C GLU A 96 12.99 17.84 -15.83
N GLN A 97 12.50 19.07 -15.66
CA GLN A 97 11.61 19.45 -14.56
C GLN A 97 10.31 18.62 -14.54
N ALA A 98 9.70 18.39 -15.70
CA ALA A 98 8.46 17.60 -15.80
C ALA A 98 8.72 16.11 -15.45
N GLN A 99 9.87 15.59 -15.86
CA GLN A 99 10.29 14.22 -15.54
C GLN A 99 10.54 14.06 -14.04
N LEU A 100 11.24 15.00 -13.43
CA LEU A 100 11.52 15.01 -11.99
C LEU A 100 10.23 15.13 -11.16
N ALA A 101 9.30 15.97 -11.57
CA ALA A 101 8.00 16.09 -10.89
C ALA A 101 7.23 14.76 -10.86
N SER A 102 7.27 13.99 -11.96
CA SER A 102 6.65 12.65 -12.02
C SER A 102 7.38 11.64 -11.11
N ILE A 103 8.71 11.64 -11.11
CA ILE A 103 9.51 10.76 -10.25
C ILE A 103 9.23 11.05 -8.77
N ILE A 104 9.21 12.31 -8.39
CA ILE A 104 8.93 12.77 -7.03
C ILE A 104 7.51 12.37 -6.59
N ALA A 105 6.51 12.54 -7.47
CA ALA A 105 5.13 12.14 -7.17
C ALA A 105 5.01 10.63 -6.92
N ASN A 106 5.70 9.80 -7.71
CA ASN A 106 5.73 8.37 -7.50
C ASN A 106 6.45 7.98 -6.21
N ALA A 107 7.58 8.61 -5.90
CA ALA A 107 8.34 8.34 -4.68
C ALA A 107 7.55 8.70 -3.42
N THR A 108 6.87 9.85 -3.40
CA THR A 108 6.02 10.24 -2.28
C THR A 108 4.82 9.31 -2.12
N GLY A 109 4.21 8.85 -3.23
CA GLY A 109 3.12 7.87 -3.20
C GLY A 109 3.55 6.50 -2.65
N ARG A 110 4.72 5.98 -3.07
CA ARG A 110 5.27 4.73 -2.51
C ARG A 110 5.59 4.87 -1.02
N ARG A 111 6.12 6.02 -0.61
CA ARG A 111 6.41 6.26 0.82
C ARG A 111 5.15 6.31 1.67
N GLU A 112 4.05 6.86 1.15
CA GLU A 112 2.75 6.83 1.83
C GLU A 112 2.23 5.39 1.97
N ASP A 113 2.32 4.58 0.91
CA ASP A 113 1.98 3.16 0.98
C ASP A 113 2.85 2.42 2.01
N GLN A 114 4.15 2.73 2.08
CA GLN A 114 5.06 2.13 3.06
C GLN A 114 4.65 2.44 4.50
N LEU A 115 4.19 3.66 4.80
CA LEU A 115 3.69 3.99 6.14
C LEU A 115 2.48 3.13 6.54
N ILE A 116 1.61 2.81 5.58
CA ILE A 116 0.47 1.93 5.81
C ILE A 116 0.93 0.49 6.06
N ILE A 117 1.87 -0.01 5.24
CA ILE A 117 2.43 -1.36 5.36
C ILE A 117 3.17 -1.53 6.69
N ASP A 118 4.00 -0.56 7.08
CA ASP A 118 4.73 -0.56 8.34
C ASP A 118 3.78 -0.58 9.55
N ALA A 119 2.66 0.16 9.46
CA ALA A 119 1.64 0.14 10.50
C ALA A 119 0.93 -1.22 10.59
N MET A 120 0.70 -1.91 9.46
CA MET A 120 0.13 -3.25 9.45
C MET A 120 1.10 -4.29 10.04
N ASP A 121 2.38 -4.22 9.69
CA ASP A 121 3.42 -5.13 10.21
C ASP A 121 3.66 -4.93 11.71
N ALA A 122 3.67 -3.66 12.16
CA ALA A 122 3.83 -3.31 13.57
C ALA A 122 2.61 -3.65 14.44
N ALA A 123 1.45 -3.95 13.85
CA ALA A 123 0.21 -4.18 14.59
C ALA A 123 0.24 -5.43 15.47
N GLY A 124 1.12 -6.39 15.18
CA GLY A 124 1.22 -7.65 15.94
C GLY A 124 -0.13 -8.36 16.02
N THR A 125 -0.85 -8.49 14.90
CA THR A 125 -2.16 -9.13 14.89
C THR A 125 -2.09 -10.59 15.39
N SER A 126 -3.07 -11.00 16.18
CA SER A 126 -3.22 -12.39 16.59
C SER A 126 -3.85 -13.27 15.49
N LEU A 127 -4.30 -12.67 14.39
CA LEU A 127 -4.90 -13.36 13.26
C LEU A 127 -3.82 -13.59 12.19
N THR A 128 -3.13 -14.74 12.29
CA THR A 128 -2.05 -15.09 11.38
C THR A 128 -2.34 -16.40 10.67
N VAL A 129 -2.13 -16.40 9.34
CA VAL A 129 -2.14 -17.60 8.51
C VAL A 129 -0.70 -18.03 8.27
N ALA A 130 -0.29 -19.10 8.96
CA ALA A 130 1.09 -19.58 8.94
C ALA A 130 1.50 -20.15 7.57
N THR A 131 2.81 -20.24 7.34
CA THR A 131 3.41 -20.83 6.13
C THR A 131 2.99 -22.28 5.88
N SER A 132 2.64 -23.02 6.94
CA SER A 132 2.24 -24.44 6.89
C SER A 132 0.80 -24.67 6.41
N ILE A 133 -0.01 -23.62 6.26
CA ILE A 133 -1.39 -23.76 5.79
C ILE A 133 -1.40 -24.03 4.28
N GLY A 134 -2.03 -25.15 3.89
CA GLY A 134 -2.08 -25.59 2.48
C GLY A 134 -0.89 -26.46 2.05
N GLY A 135 0.00 -26.82 2.97
CA GLY A 135 1.18 -27.64 2.77
C GLY A 135 2.42 -27.07 3.47
N ALA A 136 3.54 -27.77 3.43
CA ALA A 136 4.78 -27.28 4.03
C ALA A 136 5.39 -26.17 3.15
N ASN A 137 5.69 -25.02 3.76
CA ASN A 137 6.35 -23.89 3.09
C ASN A 137 5.67 -23.45 1.77
N THR A 138 4.37 -23.21 1.83
CA THR A 138 3.60 -22.85 0.63
C THR A 138 3.57 -21.35 0.38
N ASN A 139 3.51 -21.00 -0.91
CA ASN A 139 3.19 -19.66 -1.38
C ASN A 139 1.68 -19.37 -1.16
N TYR A 140 1.20 -18.21 -1.59
CA TYR A 140 -0.22 -17.89 -1.55
C TYR A 140 -1.02 -18.88 -2.42
N ASN A 141 -2.03 -19.51 -1.83
CA ASN A 141 -2.86 -20.52 -2.47
C ASN A 141 -4.32 -20.44 -1.98
N THR A 142 -5.19 -21.22 -2.60
CA THR A 142 -6.62 -21.31 -2.27
C THR A 142 -6.88 -21.58 -0.80
N THR A 143 -6.09 -22.44 -0.16
CA THR A 143 -6.29 -22.81 1.25
C THR A 143 -5.96 -21.65 2.18
N LYS A 144 -4.90 -20.90 1.93
CA LYS A 144 -4.55 -19.70 2.70
C LYS A 144 -5.61 -18.60 2.56
N ALA A 145 -6.12 -18.38 1.34
CA ALA A 145 -7.19 -17.42 1.11
C ALA A 145 -8.47 -17.79 1.89
N ARG A 146 -8.84 -19.09 1.90
CA ARG A 146 -9.97 -19.59 2.69
C ARG A 146 -9.76 -19.40 4.19
N GLU A 147 -8.56 -19.67 4.69
CA GLU A 147 -8.26 -19.51 6.12
C GLU A 147 -8.32 -18.03 6.52
N ALA A 148 -7.73 -17.12 5.72
CA ALA A 148 -7.83 -15.68 5.96
C ALA A 148 -9.29 -15.21 5.99
N LYS A 149 -10.11 -15.68 5.05
CA LYS A 149 -11.55 -15.39 5.03
C LYS A 149 -12.24 -15.89 6.29
N LYS A 150 -12.00 -17.14 6.68
CA LYS A 150 -12.55 -17.75 7.89
C LYS A 150 -12.20 -16.96 9.15
N LEU A 151 -10.94 -16.49 9.28
CA LEU A 151 -10.51 -15.69 10.43
C LEU A 151 -11.27 -14.36 10.52
N LEU A 152 -11.47 -13.66 9.40
CA LEU A 152 -12.27 -12.43 9.36
C LEU A 152 -13.76 -12.70 9.63
N ASP A 153 -14.33 -13.75 9.07
CA ASP A 153 -15.74 -14.13 9.29
C ASP A 153 -15.99 -14.52 10.75
N ALA A 154 -15.05 -15.21 11.39
CA ALA A 154 -15.13 -15.58 12.81
C ALA A 154 -15.14 -14.35 13.75
N LYS A 155 -14.58 -13.22 13.30
CA LYS A 155 -14.61 -11.92 14.01
C LYS A 155 -15.81 -11.06 13.62
N ASN A 156 -16.72 -11.56 12.78
CA ASN A 156 -17.86 -10.83 12.24
C ASN A 156 -17.49 -9.55 11.47
N VAL A 157 -16.33 -9.55 10.82
CA VAL A 157 -15.90 -8.46 9.95
C VAL A 157 -16.82 -8.43 8.72
N PRO A 158 -17.35 -7.27 8.30
CA PRO A 158 -18.20 -7.18 7.10
C PRO A 158 -17.54 -7.78 5.87
N SER A 159 -18.32 -8.45 5.01
CA SER A 159 -17.80 -9.11 3.80
C SER A 159 -17.53 -8.16 2.64
N GLY A 160 -18.08 -6.95 2.68
CA GLY A 160 -17.78 -5.90 1.70
C GLY A 160 -16.43 -5.25 1.97
N GLU A 161 -15.81 -4.70 0.93
CA GLU A 161 -14.55 -3.91 1.02
C GLU A 161 -13.41 -4.63 1.75
N ARG A 162 -13.27 -5.93 1.52
CA ARG A 162 -12.11 -6.69 1.97
C ARG A 162 -11.04 -6.64 0.90
N TYR A 163 -9.83 -6.31 1.32
CA TYR A 163 -8.66 -6.20 0.45
C TYR A 163 -7.62 -7.23 0.85
N TYR A 164 -6.93 -7.74 -0.14
CA TYR A 164 -5.72 -8.52 0.04
C TYR A 164 -4.56 -7.76 -0.59
N LEU A 165 -3.56 -7.43 0.21
CA LEU A 165 -2.33 -6.80 -0.21
C LEU A 165 -1.23 -7.85 -0.25
N GLY A 166 -0.79 -8.18 -1.44
CA GLY A 166 0.21 -9.22 -1.66
C GLY A 166 1.29 -8.80 -2.64
N HIS A 167 2.41 -9.52 -2.58
CA HIS A 167 3.51 -9.34 -3.52
C HIS A 167 3.22 -10.05 -4.85
N THR A 168 3.80 -9.57 -5.94
CA THR A 168 3.63 -10.18 -7.28
C THR A 168 4.06 -11.64 -7.36
N ASN A 169 5.08 -12.06 -6.56
CA ASN A 169 5.47 -13.46 -6.45
C ASN A 169 4.35 -14.36 -5.90
N ASN A 170 3.50 -13.79 -5.05
CA ASN A 170 2.35 -14.51 -4.47
C ASN A 170 1.20 -14.65 -5.49
N LEU A 171 1.04 -13.67 -6.39
CA LEU A 171 0.15 -13.82 -7.55
C LEU A 171 0.58 -15.00 -8.42
N HIS A 172 1.89 -15.12 -8.67
CA HIS A 172 2.44 -16.23 -9.46
C HIS A 172 2.16 -17.58 -8.80
N GLY A 173 2.29 -17.67 -7.46
CA GLY A 173 1.90 -18.85 -6.69
C GLY A 173 0.42 -19.20 -6.85
N LEU A 174 -0.47 -18.21 -6.81
CA LEU A 174 -1.92 -18.41 -6.96
C LEU A 174 -2.29 -18.83 -8.40
N LEU A 175 -1.63 -18.29 -9.41
CA LEU A 175 -1.83 -18.70 -10.80
C LEU A 175 -1.36 -20.14 -11.07
N GLY A 176 -0.43 -20.67 -10.26
CA GLY A 176 0.00 -22.06 -10.28
C GLY A 176 -0.94 -23.03 -9.56
N ASP A 177 -1.89 -22.52 -8.74
CA ASP A 177 -2.86 -23.35 -8.02
C ASP A 177 -3.99 -23.78 -8.97
N THR A 178 -4.04 -25.07 -9.29
CA THR A 178 -5.05 -25.65 -10.18
C THR A 178 -6.48 -25.44 -9.69
N THR A 179 -6.69 -25.32 -8.39
CA THR A 179 -8.03 -25.04 -7.81
C THR A 179 -8.46 -23.59 -8.08
N ALA A 180 -7.51 -22.65 -8.07
CA ALA A 180 -7.80 -21.24 -8.35
C ALA A 180 -8.00 -20.95 -9.84
N THR A 181 -7.34 -21.73 -10.71
CA THR A 181 -7.32 -21.52 -12.17
C THR A 181 -8.28 -22.44 -12.93
N SER A 182 -8.94 -23.38 -12.26
CA SER A 182 -9.90 -24.30 -12.89
C SER A 182 -11.08 -23.55 -13.52
N SER A 183 -11.40 -23.88 -14.74
CA SER A 183 -12.56 -23.36 -15.48
C SER A 183 -13.91 -23.66 -14.81
N ASP A 184 -13.96 -24.68 -13.95
CA ASP A 184 -15.18 -25.06 -13.23
C ASP A 184 -15.51 -24.08 -12.09
N PHE A 185 -14.52 -23.33 -11.59
CA PHE A 185 -14.66 -22.48 -10.41
C PHE A 185 -14.40 -21.00 -10.67
N ASN A 186 -13.77 -20.65 -11.76
CA ASN A 186 -13.41 -19.27 -12.06
C ASN A 186 -13.61 -18.95 -13.54
N THR A 187 -13.95 -17.70 -13.81
CA THR A 187 -14.03 -17.20 -15.18
C THR A 187 -12.63 -17.21 -15.80
N ILE A 188 -12.50 -17.65 -17.02
CA ILE A 188 -11.25 -17.83 -17.79
C ILE A 188 -10.33 -16.59 -17.82
N HIS A 189 -10.80 -15.43 -17.36
CA HIS A 189 -10.06 -14.16 -17.33
C HIS A 189 -8.70 -14.23 -16.60
N ALA A 190 -8.59 -15.00 -15.51
CA ALA A 190 -7.34 -15.11 -14.76
C ALA A 190 -6.22 -15.77 -15.58
N LEU A 191 -6.55 -16.79 -16.38
CA LEU A 191 -5.59 -17.47 -17.25
C LEU A 191 -5.23 -16.65 -18.50
N VAL A 192 -6.16 -15.85 -19.01
CA VAL A 192 -5.94 -15.04 -20.23
C VAL A 192 -5.18 -13.75 -19.91
N ASN A 193 -5.53 -13.07 -18.84
CA ASN A 193 -4.97 -11.76 -18.50
C ASN A 193 -3.82 -11.83 -17.48
N GLY A 194 -3.62 -12.97 -16.80
CA GLY A 194 -2.62 -13.14 -15.75
C GLY A 194 -2.87 -12.26 -14.52
N GLN A 195 -4.11 -11.78 -14.32
CA GLN A 195 -4.50 -10.91 -13.22
C GLN A 195 -5.71 -11.47 -12.49
N ILE A 196 -5.68 -11.35 -11.17
CA ILE A 196 -6.81 -11.69 -10.30
C ILE A 196 -7.15 -10.43 -9.51
N ASP A 197 -8.26 -9.78 -9.88
CA ASP A 197 -8.70 -8.53 -9.23
C ASP A 197 -9.58 -8.81 -8.01
N THR A 198 -10.59 -9.67 -8.17
CA THR A 198 -11.50 -10.03 -7.08
C THR A 198 -11.69 -11.54 -7.04
N TRP A 199 -11.34 -12.15 -5.92
CA TRP A 199 -11.47 -13.59 -5.72
C TRP A 199 -11.69 -13.92 -4.25
N MET A 200 -12.54 -14.91 -3.97
CA MET A 200 -12.91 -15.34 -2.62
C MET A 200 -13.42 -14.23 -1.69
N GLY A 201 -13.97 -13.15 -2.26
CA GLY A 201 -14.47 -12.00 -1.50
C GLY A 201 -13.39 -10.97 -1.12
N PHE A 202 -12.17 -11.11 -1.62
CA PHE A 202 -11.11 -10.13 -1.49
C PHE A 202 -10.87 -9.41 -2.82
N LYS A 203 -10.66 -8.10 -2.74
CA LYS A 203 -10.10 -7.30 -3.83
C LYS A 203 -8.58 -7.38 -3.70
N HIS A 204 -7.91 -7.98 -4.68
CA HIS A 204 -6.48 -8.20 -4.63
C HIS A 204 -5.73 -6.97 -5.14
N ILE A 205 -4.71 -6.58 -4.39
CA ILE A 205 -3.76 -5.53 -4.75
C ILE A 205 -2.39 -6.17 -4.75
N TRP A 206 -1.76 -6.13 -5.91
CA TRP A 206 -0.45 -6.71 -6.10
C TRP A 206 0.58 -5.60 -6.17
N ILE A 207 1.58 -5.66 -5.30
CA ILE A 207 2.70 -4.74 -5.30
C ILE A 207 3.98 -5.48 -5.62
N GLY A 208 4.92 -4.79 -6.27
CA GLY A 208 6.28 -5.26 -6.47
C GLY A 208 7.19 -4.86 -5.32
N ASP A 209 8.46 -5.04 -5.51
CA ASP A 209 9.46 -4.48 -4.61
C ASP A 209 9.47 -2.96 -4.74
N TYR A 210 9.45 -2.27 -3.61
CA TYR A 210 9.55 -0.82 -3.54
C TYR A 210 10.97 -0.43 -3.11
N ASP A 211 11.46 0.69 -3.64
CA ASP A 211 12.74 1.27 -3.19
C ASP A 211 12.70 1.63 -1.70
N GLU A 212 11.49 1.91 -1.19
CA GLU A 212 11.22 2.21 0.22
C GLU A 212 11.10 0.96 1.11
N GLY A 213 11.16 -0.25 0.55
CA GLY A 213 11.12 -1.53 1.27
C GLY A 213 10.00 -2.47 0.83
N GLY A 214 8.76 -2.01 0.67
CA GLY A 214 7.60 -2.84 0.31
C GLY A 214 7.14 -3.78 1.44
N LEU A 215 6.60 -4.94 1.07
CA LEU A 215 6.19 -5.97 2.04
C LEU A 215 7.39 -6.67 2.64
N ALA A 216 7.41 -6.82 3.96
CA ALA A 216 8.53 -7.40 4.70
C ALA A 216 8.84 -8.83 4.25
N LEU A 217 10.11 -9.10 3.97
CA LEU A 217 10.64 -10.43 3.63
C LEU A 217 11.63 -10.86 4.71
N SER A 218 11.34 -11.95 5.40
CA SER A 218 12.23 -12.56 6.39
C SER A 218 12.68 -13.92 5.91
N GLY A 219 13.92 -14.02 5.45
CA GLY A 219 14.42 -15.22 4.78
C GLY A 219 13.66 -15.47 3.47
N ALA A 220 12.92 -16.57 3.41
CA ALA A 220 12.05 -16.89 2.27
C ALA A 220 10.56 -16.61 2.54
N VAL A 221 10.22 -16.02 3.68
CA VAL A 221 8.83 -15.77 4.08
C VAL A 221 8.50 -14.30 3.90
N ARG A 222 7.53 -14.03 3.03
CA ARG A 222 6.95 -12.70 2.84
C ARG A 222 5.64 -12.56 3.59
N LYS A 223 5.53 -11.46 4.32
CA LYS A 223 4.29 -11.09 5.01
C LYS A 223 3.36 -10.37 4.07
N ASN A 224 2.13 -10.87 3.97
CA ASN A 224 1.05 -10.26 3.21
C ASN A 224 -0.11 -9.95 4.15
N PHE A 225 -1.02 -9.08 3.74
CA PHE A 225 -2.09 -8.63 4.62
C PHE A 225 -3.45 -8.76 3.95
N ALA A 226 -4.42 -9.34 4.68
CA ALA A 226 -5.82 -9.30 4.31
C ALA A 226 -6.58 -8.47 5.34
N TYR A 227 -7.28 -7.42 4.93
CA TYR A 227 -7.90 -6.48 5.84
C TYR A 227 -9.23 -5.93 5.32
N HIS A 228 -10.02 -5.43 6.24
CA HIS A 228 -11.22 -4.67 5.93
C HIS A 228 -10.84 -3.20 5.72
N GLY A 229 -11.20 -2.66 4.56
CA GLY A 229 -10.90 -1.29 4.14
C GLY A 229 -12.10 -0.36 4.21
N GLY A 230 -12.01 0.75 3.45
CA GLY A 230 -13.07 1.75 3.32
C GLY A 230 -13.26 2.63 4.55
N GLY A 231 -14.41 3.28 4.65
CA GLY A 231 -14.69 4.27 5.68
C GLY A 231 -14.75 3.74 7.11
N MET A 232 -15.06 2.45 7.29
CA MET A 232 -15.06 1.70 8.57
C MET A 232 -13.88 0.74 8.66
N GLY A 233 -12.83 0.99 7.88
CA GLY A 233 -11.67 0.11 7.74
C GLY A 233 -10.89 -0.13 9.03
N ALA A 234 -10.20 -1.27 9.06
CA ALA A 234 -9.32 -1.67 10.15
C ALA A 234 -8.07 -0.80 10.26
N VAL A 235 -7.66 -0.20 9.14
CA VAL A 235 -6.45 0.62 9.01
C VAL A 235 -6.83 2.07 8.76
N GLY A 236 -6.21 2.99 9.49
CA GLY A 236 -6.40 4.43 9.36
C GLY A 236 -5.13 5.14 8.90
N LEU A 237 -5.27 6.04 7.95
CA LEU A 237 -4.25 6.95 7.49
C LEU A 237 -4.66 8.38 7.86
N ALA A 238 -3.84 9.06 8.64
CA ALA A 238 -4.00 10.47 8.97
C ALA A 238 -3.06 11.30 8.09
N VAL A 239 -3.62 12.30 7.41
CA VAL A 239 -2.87 13.18 6.51
C VAL A 239 -3.00 14.61 7.00
N GLY A 240 -1.87 15.23 7.35
CA GLY A 240 -1.78 16.64 7.72
C GLY A 240 -1.66 17.52 6.49
N ILE A 241 -0.58 17.34 5.74
CA ILE A 241 -0.35 17.99 4.45
C ILE A 241 -0.46 16.91 3.37
N ASP A 242 -1.36 17.09 2.44
CA ASP A 242 -1.50 16.17 1.30
C ASP A 242 -0.35 16.37 0.31
N HIS A 243 -0.16 15.41 -0.60
CA HIS A 243 0.90 15.45 -1.61
C HIS A 243 0.90 16.77 -2.36
N ARG A 244 2.03 17.46 -2.30
CA ARG A 244 2.23 18.74 -2.94
C ARG A 244 3.63 18.79 -3.56
N THR A 245 3.71 19.13 -4.82
CA THR A 245 4.98 19.33 -5.52
C THR A 245 5.16 20.79 -5.87
N GLU A 246 6.28 21.37 -5.52
CA GLU A 246 6.67 22.75 -5.81
C GLU A 246 7.96 22.74 -6.63
N VAL A 247 8.01 23.64 -7.63
CA VAL A 247 9.20 23.87 -8.43
C VAL A 247 9.58 25.32 -8.28
N ASN A 248 10.72 25.58 -7.62
CA ASN A 248 11.20 26.93 -7.31
C ASN A 248 12.61 27.13 -7.85
N TYR A 249 12.88 28.32 -8.38
CA TYR A 249 14.24 28.72 -8.76
C TYR A 249 15.03 29.16 -7.54
N ILE A 250 16.24 28.61 -7.38
CA ILE A 250 17.15 28.95 -6.29
C ILE A 250 18.37 29.68 -6.87
N PRO A 251 18.45 31.01 -6.71
CA PRO A 251 19.51 31.81 -7.31
C PRO A 251 20.92 31.44 -6.84
N GLU A 252 21.06 31.08 -5.57
CA GLU A 252 22.34 30.71 -4.96
C GLU A 252 22.97 29.46 -5.59
N LYS A 253 22.13 28.57 -6.18
CA LYS A 253 22.60 27.35 -6.84
C LYS A 253 22.44 27.38 -8.35
N THR A 254 21.94 28.49 -8.92
CA THR A 254 21.63 28.61 -10.35
C THR A 254 20.82 27.41 -10.90
N SER A 255 19.93 26.90 -10.09
CA SER A 255 19.22 25.64 -10.35
C SER A 255 17.73 25.77 -9.97
N TRP A 256 16.90 24.97 -10.59
CA TRP A 256 15.53 24.74 -10.17
C TRP A 256 15.48 23.60 -9.16
N LEU A 257 14.77 23.80 -8.05
CA LEU A 257 14.46 22.77 -7.08
C LEU A 257 13.05 22.28 -7.31
N ALA A 258 12.89 21.01 -7.68
CA ALA A 258 11.62 20.32 -7.60
C ALA A 258 11.54 19.64 -6.23
N ASN A 259 10.53 19.97 -5.43
CA ASN A 259 10.35 19.46 -4.07
C ASN A 259 8.91 18.94 -3.90
N GLY A 260 8.77 17.65 -3.67
CA GLY A 260 7.53 17.04 -3.23
C GLY A 260 7.53 16.89 -1.72
N LEU A 261 6.44 17.29 -1.09
CA LEU A 261 6.27 17.20 0.37
C LEU A 261 4.90 16.66 0.72
N PHE A 262 4.83 15.91 1.82
CA PHE A 262 3.59 15.48 2.46
C PHE A 262 3.83 15.18 3.94
N SER A 263 2.76 15.17 4.72
CA SER A 263 2.80 14.80 6.14
C SER A 263 1.70 13.79 6.42
N ALA A 264 2.08 12.58 6.82
CA ALA A 264 1.13 11.51 7.07
C ALA A 264 1.60 10.56 8.17
N GLY A 265 0.65 9.81 8.72
CA GLY A 265 0.91 8.73 9.67
C GLY A 265 -0.20 7.70 9.63
N ALA A 266 0.13 6.43 9.78
CA ALA A 266 -0.83 5.34 9.78
C ALA A 266 -0.96 4.69 11.16
N ALA A 267 -2.12 4.12 11.44
CA ALA A 267 -2.36 3.33 12.66
C ALA A 267 -3.43 2.26 12.42
N ILE A 268 -3.34 1.16 13.16
CA ILE A 268 -4.36 0.13 13.14
C ILE A 268 -5.48 0.50 14.12
N ILE A 269 -6.69 0.69 13.58
CA ILE A 269 -7.87 1.05 14.34
C ILE A 269 -8.45 -0.20 15.02
N ASP A 270 -8.52 -1.31 14.27
CA ASP A 270 -9.05 -2.57 14.78
C ASP A 270 -8.25 -3.77 14.26
N ALA A 271 -7.45 -4.38 15.13
CA ALA A 271 -6.66 -5.56 14.81
C ALA A 271 -7.51 -6.80 14.47
N GLU A 272 -8.79 -6.86 14.87
CA GLU A 272 -9.69 -7.95 14.49
C GLU A 272 -10.06 -7.91 12.99
N GLY A 273 -9.90 -6.77 12.34
CA GLY A 273 -10.12 -6.59 10.90
C GLY A 273 -8.87 -6.74 10.03
N LEU A 274 -7.75 -7.18 10.60
CA LEU A 274 -6.45 -7.39 9.93
C LEU A 274 -5.97 -8.81 10.15
N VAL A 275 -5.60 -9.50 9.07
CA VAL A 275 -5.00 -10.83 9.07
C VAL A 275 -3.65 -10.76 8.38
N GLU A 276 -2.60 -11.27 9.04
CA GLU A 276 -1.28 -11.45 8.46
C GLU A 276 -1.20 -12.83 7.77
N LEU A 277 -0.68 -12.89 6.56
CA LEU A 277 -0.47 -14.13 5.82
C LEU A 277 1.02 -14.31 5.53
N ASP A 278 1.59 -15.35 6.11
CA ASP A 278 2.96 -15.77 5.85
C ASP A 278 3.01 -16.65 4.61
N CYS A 279 3.67 -16.17 3.56
CA CYS A 279 3.80 -16.89 2.30
C CYS A 279 5.27 -17.12 1.98
N THR A 280 5.64 -18.37 1.67
CA THR A 280 7.00 -18.68 1.28
C THR A 280 7.18 -18.39 -0.21
N GLU A 281 8.19 -17.59 -0.53
CA GLU A 281 8.62 -17.34 -1.89
C GLU A 281 9.65 -18.41 -2.29
N SER A 282 9.36 -19.12 -3.36
CA SER A 282 10.24 -20.15 -3.94
C SER A 282 10.85 -19.66 -5.25
#